data_250bf26f320ca096b6a1c3eaba29d678
#
_entry.id   250bf26f320ca096b6a1c3eaba29d678
#
_cell.length_a   1.000
_cell.length_b   1.000
_cell.length_c   1.000
_cell.angle_alpha   90.00
_cell.angle_beta   90.00
_cell.angle_gamma   90.00
#
_symmetry.space_group_name_H-M   'P 1'
#
loop_
_entity.id
_entity.type
_entity.pdbx_description
1 polymer ?
#
loop_
_entity_poly.entity_id
_entity_poly.type
_entity_poly.pdbx_seq_one_letter_code
_entity_poly.pdbx_strand_id
1 'polypeptide(L)'
;EGDRLISVNVTTGNQDILIGTKLGIAIRFSEHDVRLMKRAAHGVRGIKLNAGDVVVGAGVLNTDESEAQVFTISEEGFGKRNDAEAYTLQKRGGKGSKNFKITNKTGDVVAVEVVHNDDEVMLISEQGKIIRFNMNDIAVKKGKAISGVKTQNLDEGDKVASIAVIPGAEIEEEVE
;
A
#
# COMPACT_ATOMS: atom_id res chain seq x y z
N GLU A 1 -9.11 8.26 -21.06
CA GLU A 1 -10.53 8.35 -20.68
C GLU A 1 -10.86 7.13 -19.84
N GLY A 2 -11.38 7.32 -18.59
CA GLY A 2 -11.71 6.23 -17.67
C GLY A 2 -10.64 5.88 -16.61
N ASP A 3 -9.42 6.40 -16.70
CA ASP A 3 -8.39 6.25 -15.68
C ASP A 3 -8.63 7.15 -14.45
N ARG A 4 -8.08 6.73 -13.30
CA ARG A 4 -8.09 7.50 -12.07
C ARG A 4 -6.67 7.78 -11.60
N LEU A 5 -6.45 8.96 -11.05
CA LEU A 5 -5.26 9.25 -10.28
C LEU A 5 -5.36 8.52 -8.93
N ILE A 6 -4.43 7.61 -8.64
CA ILE A 6 -4.42 6.79 -7.42
C ILE A 6 -3.52 7.42 -6.36
N SER A 7 -2.32 7.87 -6.72
CA SER A 7 -1.35 8.42 -5.79
C SER A 7 -0.46 9.46 -6.47
N VAL A 8 0.00 10.43 -5.68
CA VAL A 8 1.03 11.40 -6.07
C VAL A 8 2.07 11.45 -4.95
N ASN A 9 3.31 11.18 -5.31
CA ASN A 9 4.42 11.20 -4.36
C ASN A 9 5.57 12.04 -4.93
N VAL A 10 6.27 12.72 -4.06
CA VAL A 10 7.53 13.41 -4.39
C VAL A 10 8.67 12.46 -4.15
N THR A 11 9.61 12.38 -5.08
CA THR A 11 10.81 11.55 -4.96
C THR A 11 12.07 12.42 -4.99
N THR A 12 13.15 11.92 -4.40
CA THR A 12 14.42 12.67 -4.22
C THR A 12 15.49 12.29 -5.24
N GLY A 13 15.24 11.26 -6.07
CA GLY A 13 16.18 10.80 -7.09
C GLY A 13 16.87 9.47 -6.77
N ASN A 14 16.77 8.94 -5.55
CA ASN A 14 17.42 7.69 -5.12
C ASN A 14 16.46 6.77 -4.35
N GLN A 15 15.21 6.69 -4.80
CA GLN A 15 14.17 5.94 -4.09
C GLN A 15 13.61 4.81 -4.96
N ASP A 16 12.94 3.89 -4.31
CA ASP A 16 12.19 2.84 -4.98
C ASP A 16 10.70 3.15 -4.94
N ILE A 17 10.01 2.74 -5.97
CA ILE A 17 8.55 2.86 -6.08
C ILE A 17 7.94 1.49 -5.81
N LEU A 18 6.98 1.47 -4.90
CA LEU A 18 6.12 0.31 -4.65
C LEU A 18 4.74 0.57 -5.24
N ILE A 19 4.20 -0.38 -5.99
CA ILE A 19 2.81 -0.35 -6.49
C ILE A 19 2.10 -1.62 -6.03
N GLY A 20 0.94 -1.46 -5.42
CA GLY A 20 0.06 -2.55 -4.99
C GLY A 20 -1.23 -2.63 -5.79
N THR A 21 -1.78 -3.84 -5.94
CA THR A 21 -2.98 -4.08 -6.74
C THR A 21 -4.11 -4.74 -5.94
N LYS A 22 -5.32 -4.57 -6.43
CA LYS A 22 -6.56 -5.13 -5.86
C LYS A 22 -6.51 -6.64 -5.72
N LEU A 23 -5.95 -7.35 -6.71
CA LEU A 23 -5.83 -8.81 -6.67
C LEU A 23 -4.57 -9.30 -5.89
N GLY A 24 -4.00 -8.45 -5.05
CA GLY A 24 -2.97 -8.84 -4.09
C GLY A 24 -1.58 -9.04 -4.71
N ILE A 25 -1.26 -8.34 -5.77
CA ILE A 25 0.07 -8.29 -6.37
C ILE A 25 0.78 -7.00 -5.97
N ALA A 26 2.10 -7.02 -5.84
CA ALA A 26 2.89 -5.81 -5.70
C ALA A 26 4.18 -5.89 -6.51
N ILE A 27 4.67 -4.74 -6.95
CA ILE A 27 5.96 -4.57 -7.62
C ILE A 27 6.74 -3.45 -6.94
N ARG A 28 8.04 -3.68 -6.73
CA ARG A 28 9.00 -2.66 -6.31
C ARG A 28 10.02 -2.48 -7.43
N PHE A 29 10.28 -1.25 -7.84
CA PHE A 29 11.27 -0.90 -8.85
C PHE A 29 11.92 0.44 -8.53
N SER A 30 13.14 0.65 -9.04
CA SER A 30 13.85 1.91 -8.85
C SER A 30 13.19 3.05 -9.63
N GLU A 31 13.11 4.24 -9.04
CA GLU A 31 12.65 5.44 -9.74
C GLU A 31 13.51 5.77 -10.97
N HIS A 32 14.78 5.35 -11.00
CA HIS A 32 15.65 5.49 -12.18
C HIS A 32 15.13 4.73 -13.41
N ASP A 33 14.26 3.73 -13.24
CA ASP A 33 13.59 3.05 -14.35
C ASP A 33 12.53 3.94 -15.03
N VAL A 34 12.21 5.09 -14.43
CA VAL A 34 11.26 6.07 -14.96
C VAL A 34 12.02 7.21 -15.61
N ARG A 35 11.93 7.30 -16.92
CA ARG A 35 12.56 8.41 -17.67
C ARG A 35 11.91 9.75 -17.32
N LEU A 36 12.68 10.82 -17.37
CA LEU A 36 12.16 12.19 -17.28
C LEU A 36 11.14 12.44 -18.41
N MET A 37 10.00 12.99 -18.06
CA MET A 37 8.90 13.25 -18.97
C MET A 37 8.42 14.69 -18.89
N LYS A 38 8.06 15.26 -20.04
CA LYS A 38 7.45 16.60 -20.13
C LYS A 38 5.93 16.51 -19.89
N ARG A 39 5.29 17.66 -19.67
CA ARG A 39 3.86 17.79 -19.33
C ARG A 39 2.91 17.02 -20.27
N ALA A 40 3.20 16.95 -21.57
CA ALA A 40 2.35 16.28 -22.57
C ALA A 40 2.68 14.79 -22.75
N ALA A 41 3.47 14.18 -21.89
CA ALA A 41 3.80 12.78 -22.00
C ALA A 41 2.67 11.88 -21.46
N HIS A 42 2.45 10.73 -22.13
CA HIS A 42 1.45 9.74 -21.72
C HIS A 42 1.87 8.89 -20.51
N GLY A 43 3.03 9.15 -19.92
CA GLY A 43 3.55 8.34 -18.81
C GLY A 43 4.15 7.00 -19.30
N VAL A 44 4.48 6.15 -18.33
CA VAL A 44 5.05 4.82 -18.57
C VAL A 44 4.39 3.81 -17.63
N ARG A 45 4.29 2.58 -18.08
CA ARG A 45 3.68 1.50 -17.30
C ARG A 45 4.52 1.20 -16.05
N GLY A 46 3.92 1.29 -14.86
CA GLY A 46 4.54 0.88 -13.59
C GLY A 46 4.48 -0.64 -13.37
N ILE A 47 3.32 -1.24 -13.59
CA ILE A 47 3.05 -2.67 -13.41
C ILE A 47 2.26 -3.24 -14.59
N LYS A 48 2.45 -4.52 -14.90
CA LYS A 48 1.60 -5.26 -15.85
C LYS A 48 0.49 -5.95 -15.08
N LEU A 49 -0.71 -5.37 -15.13
CA LEU A 49 -1.90 -5.89 -14.47
C LEU A 49 -2.41 -7.18 -15.11
N ASN A 50 -2.96 -8.07 -14.30
CA ASN A 50 -3.76 -9.19 -14.76
C ASN A 50 -5.16 -8.71 -15.19
N ALA A 51 -5.91 -9.57 -15.89
CA ALA A 51 -7.27 -9.25 -16.28
C ALA A 51 -8.14 -8.98 -15.02
N GLY A 52 -8.87 -7.86 -15.04
CA GLY A 52 -9.73 -7.43 -13.93
C GLY A 52 -9.01 -6.85 -12.71
N ASP A 53 -7.67 -6.73 -12.75
CA ASP A 53 -6.89 -6.14 -11.66
C ASP A 53 -6.75 -4.62 -11.85
N VAL A 54 -6.63 -3.90 -10.75
CA VAL A 54 -6.40 -2.46 -10.72
C VAL A 54 -5.37 -2.09 -9.66
N VAL A 55 -4.69 -0.96 -9.84
CA VAL A 55 -3.81 -0.39 -8.81
C VAL A 55 -4.67 0.19 -7.68
N VAL A 56 -4.30 -0.11 -6.44
CA VAL A 56 -5.01 0.38 -5.23
C VAL A 56 -4.11 1.22 -4.31
N GLY A 57 -2.81 1.28 -4.58
CA GLY A 57 -1.88 2.11 -3.84
C GLY A 57 -0.52 2.15 -4.50
N ALA A 58 0.22 3.23 -4.25
CA ALA A 58 1.60 3.38 -4.62
C ALA A 58 2.33 4.26 -3.60
N GLY A 59 3.49 3.81 -3.17
CA GLY A 59 4.32 4.51 -2.20
C GLY A 59 5.78 4.59 -2.63
N VAL A 60 6.52 5.40 -1.91
CA VAL A 60 7.96 5.62 -2.11
C VAL A 60 8.71 4.97 -0.95
N LEU A 61 9.74 4.22 -1.25
CA LEU A 61 10.63 3.58 -0.29
C LEU A 61 12.01 4.23 -0.37
N ASN A 62 12.48 4.77 0.74
CA ASN A 62 13.86 5.23 0.87
C ASN A 62 14.79 4.02 0.90
N THR A 63 15.81 3.99 0.05
CA THR A 63 16.74 2.85 -0.04
C THR A 63 17.64 2.75 1.20
N ASP A 64 17.81 3.85 1.91
CA ASP A 64 18.67 3.96 3.10
C ASP A 64 17.88 3.78 4.42
N GLU A 65 16.58 3.58 4.35
CA GLU A 65 15.68 3.50 5.50
C GLU A 65 15.29 2.04 5.77
N SER A 66 15.93 1.45 6.78
CA SER A 66 15.71 0.04 7.18
C SER A 66 14.37 -0.20 7.90
N GLU A 67 13.67 0.88 8.31
CA GLU A 67 12.45 0.78 9.11
C GLU A 67 11.15 0.92 8.30
N ALA A 68 11.25 1.24 7.02
CA ALA A 68 10.08 1.33 6.16
C ALA A 68 9.40 -0.04 6.00
N GLN A 69 8.10 -0.03 6.13
CA GLN A 69 7.25 -1.22 6.05
C GLN A 69 6.12 -1.01 5.06
N VAL A 70 5.52 -2.10 4.64
CA VAL A 70 4.38 -2.09 3.74
C VAL A 70 3.17 -2.64 4.47
N PHE A 71 2.18 -1.80 4.67
CA PHE A 71 0.88 -2.17 5.19
C PHE A 71 -0.07 -2.48 4.04
N THR A 72 -0.77 -3.59 4.13
CA THR A 72 -1.78 -4.02 3.15
C THR A 72 -3.04 -4.39 3.89
N ILE A 73 -4.19 -3.86 3.46
CA ILE A 73 -5.49 -4.15 4.04
C ILE A 73 -6.51 -4.53 2.96
N SER A 74 -7.41 -5.43 3.30
CA SER A 74 -8.46 -5.94 2.42
C SER A 74 -9.86 -5.45 2.84
N GLU A 75 -10.84 -5.64 1.96
CA GLU A 75 -12.25 -5.23 2.14
C GLU A 75 -12.84 -5.66 3.49
N GLU A 76 -12.55 -6.87 3.91
CA GLU A 76 -13.08 -7.45 5.16
C GLU A 76 -12.25 -7.10 6.40
N GLY A 77 -11.35 -6.10 6.34
CA GLY A 77 -10.54 -5.65 7.46
C GLY A 77 -9.41 -6.61 7.87
N PHE A 78 -8.95 -7.47 6.95
CA PHE A 78 -7.75 -8.27 7.16
C PHE A 78 -6.53 -7.47 6.69
N GLY A 79 -5.61 -7.22 7.62
CA GLY A 79 -4.41 -6.45 7.36
C GLY A 79 -3.13 -7.23 7.68
N LYS A 80 -2.04 -6.77 7.13
CA LYS A 80 -0.70 -7.24 7.45
C LYS A 80 0.32 -6.15 7.22
N ARG A 81 1.42 -6.24 7.94
CA ARG A 81 2.58 -5.40 7.83
C ARG A 81 3.81 -6.26 7.52
N ASN A 82 4.60 -5.88 6.52
CA ASN A 82 5.84 -6.54 6.13
C ASN A 82 6.97 -5.52 6.03
N ASP A 83 8.19 -5.93 6.32
CA ASP A 83 9.36 -5.11 6.01
C ASP A 83 9.46 -4.85 4.51
N ALA A 84 9.88 -3.64 4.13
CA ALA A 84 10.03 -3.27 2.72
C ALA A 84 11.04 -4.16 1.97
N GLU A 85 12.02 -4.73 2.68
CA GLU A 85 13.01 -5.67 2.15
C GLU A 85 12.40 -6.99 1.64
N ALA A 86 11.22 -7.37 2.14
CA ALA A 86 10.51 -8.54 1.63
C ALA A 86 10.07 -8.38 0.16
N TYR A 87 10.07 -7.14 -0.36
CA TYR A 87 9.70 -6.82 -1.74
C TYR A 87 10.94 -6.68 -2.60
N THR A 88 11.29 -7.74 -3.31
CA THR A 88 12.45 -7.79 -4.20
C THR A 88 12.35 -6.71 -5.29
N LEU A 89 13.45 -6.00 -5.51
CA LEU A 89 13.58 -5.02 -6.59
C LEU A 89 13.44 -5.72 -7.95
N GLN A 90 12.60 -5.20 -8.83
CA GLN A 90 12.30 -5.72 -10.16
C GLN A 90 12.43 -4.60 -11.20
N LYS A 91 12.43 -4.95 -12.46
CA LYS A 91 12.29 -3.96 -13.54
C LYS A 91 10.86 -3.43 -13.60
N ARG A 92 10.71 -2.13 -13.78
CA ARG A 92 9.42 -1.45 -13.99
C ARG A 92 8.61 -2.11 -15.10
N GLY A 93 7.29 -2.15 -14.94
CA GLY A 93 6.37 -2.71 -15.92
C GLY A 93 6.29 -4.23 -15.94
N GLY A 94 6.96 -4.90 -15.00
CA GLY A 94 6.84 -6.35 -14.77
C GLY A 94 5.49 -6.74 -14.17
N LYS A 95 5.29 -8.06 -13.99
CA LYS A 95 4.05 -8.63 -13.39
C LYS A 95 3.98 -8.45 -11.87
N GLY A 96 5.08 -8.08 -11.23
CA GLY A 96 5.18 -8.08 -9.77
C GLY A 96 5.19 -9.49 -9.16
N SER A 97 4.98 -9.55 -7.87
CA SER A 97 4.91 -10.79 -7.10
C SER A 97 3.74 -10.76 -6.12
N LYS A 98 3.33 -11.94 -5.65
CA LYS A 98 2.22 -12.05 -4.70
C LYS A 98 2.54 -11.29 -3.41
N ASN A 99 1.68 -10.35 -3.09
CA ASN A 99 1.73 -9.55 -1.87
C ASN A 99 0.72 -10.06 -0.84
N PHE A 100 -0.52 -10.31 -1.25
CA PHE A 100 -1.61 -10.71 -0.36
C PHE A 100 -2.30 -11.95 -0.90
N LYS A 101 -2.67 -12.88 0.00
CA LYS A 101 -3.44 -14.06 -0.37
C LYS A 101 -4.92 -13.76 -0.19
N ILE A 102 -5.60 -13.48 -1.29
CA ILE A 102 -7.05 -13.27 -1.33
C ILE A 102 -7.79 -14.58 -1.10
N THR A 103 -8.82 -14.52 -0.30
CA THR A 103 -9.76 -15.61 0.00
C THR A 103 -11.17 -15.05 0.09
N ASN A 104 -12.19 -15.89 0.05
CA ASN A 104 -13.58 -15.45 0.27
C ASN A 104 -13.80 -14.76 1.62
N LYS A 105 -12.92 -15.03 2.61
CA LYS A 105 -12.98 -14.44 3.93
C LYS A 105 -12.37 -13.04 3.99
N THR A 106 -11.36 -12.78 3.17
CA THR A 106 -10.64 -11.50 3.21
C THR A 106 -11.20 -10.46 2.26
N GLY A 107 -11.84 -10.89 1.18
CA GLY A 107 -12.15 -10.03 0.07
C GLY A 107 -10.89 -9.53 -0.65
N ASP A 108 -11.05 -8.60 -1.56
CA ASP A 108 -10.00 -7.99 -2.36
C ASP A 108 -9.16 -6.99 -1.52
N VAL A 109 -7.96 -6.67 -1.99
CA VAL A 109 -7.11 -5.63 -1.37
C VAL A 109 -7.69 -4.26 -1.68
N VAL A 110 -7.83 -3.43 -0.65
CA VAL A 110 -8.33 -2.05 -0.76
C VAL A 110 -7.17 -1.05 -0.80
N ALA A 111 -6.13 -1.27 0.01
CA ALA A 111 -5.00 -0.36 0.07
C ALA A 111 -3.66 -1.08 0.32
N VAL A 112 -2.61 -0.49 -0.23
CA VAL A 112 -1.21 -0.85 -0.01
C VAL A 112 -0.45 0.45 0.20
N GLU A 113 0.07 0.67 1.42
CA GLU A 113 0.73 1.90 1.83
C GLU A 113 2.11 1.61 2.42
N VAL A 114 3.03 2.55 2.25
CA VAL A 114 4.31 2.56 2.98
C VAL A 114 4.07 3.21 4.32
N VAL A 115 4.51 2.56 5.39
CA VAL A 115 4.29 2.99 6.78
C VAL A 115 5.55 2.81 7.62
N HIS A 116 5.60 3.53 8.74
CA HIS A 116 6.62 3.41 9.78
C HIS A 116 5.99 2.95 11.10
N ASN A 117 6.84 2.61 12.08
CA ASN A 117 6.36 2.10 13.36
C ASN A 117 5.45 3.08 14.10
N ASP A 118 5.78 4.37 14.05
CA ASP A 118 5.08 5.41 14.81
C ASP A 118 3.86 5.99 14.08
N ASP A 119 3.62 5.55 12.83
CA ASP A 119 2.47 6.00 12.07
C ASP A 119 1.17 5.46 12.64
N GLU A 120 0.12 6.23 12.45
CA GLU A 120 -1.26 5.79 12.65
C GLU A 120 -1.99 5.64 11.33
N VAL A 121 -3.01 4.79 11.33
CA VAL A 121 -3.89 4.62 10.18
C VAL A 121 -5.31 4.95 10.57
N MET A 122 -5.92 5.82 9.80
CA MET A 122 -7.35 6.07 9.82
C MET A 122 -8.00 5.22 8.73
N LEU A 123 -8.92 4.36 9.11
CA LEU A 123 -9.70 3.53 8.22
C LEU A 123 -11.11 4.08 8.12
N ILE A 124 -11.64 4.15 6.92
CA ILE A 124 -13.03 4.54 6.64
C ILE A 124 -13.73 3.36 5.99
N SER A 125 -14.88 2.97 6.54
CA SER A 125 -15.71 1.92 5.98
C SER A 125 -16.76 2.45 5.00
N GLU A 126 -17.35 1.58 4.19
CA GLU A 126 -18.42 1.95 3.24
C GLU A 126 -19.67 2.51 3.93
N GLN A 127 -19.94 2.09 5.17
CA GLN A 127 -21.05 2.59 5.97
C GLN A 127 -20.68 3.85 6.78
N GLY A 128 -19.47 4.39 6.58
CA GLY A 128 -19.03 5.65 7.19
C GLY A 128 -18.45 5.52 8.60
N LYS A 129 -18.13 4.30 9.05
CA LYS A 129 -17.41 4.08 10.31
C LYS A 129 -15.96 4.50 10.15
N ILE A 130 -15.44 5.28 11.09
CA ILE A 130 -14.05 5.72 11.12
C ILE A 130 -13.36 5.03 12.29
N ILE A 131 -12.24 4.38 12.01
CA ILE A 131 -11.43 3.67 13.00
C ILE A 131 -9.99 4.16 12.87
N ARG A 132 -9.37 4.53 13.98
CA ARG A 132 -7.96 4.94 14.08
C ARG A 132 -7.20 3.89 14.89
N PHE A 133 -6.03 3.49 14.42
CA PHE A 133 -5.17 2.52 15.11
C PHE A 133 -3.70 2.77 14.78
N ASN A 134 -2.82 2.39 15.72
CA ASN A 134 -1.38 2.58 15.57
C ASN A 134 -0.75 1.41 14.82
N MET A 135 0.26 1.69 13.99
CA MET A 135 1.00 0.65 13.27
C MET A 135 1.74 -0.29 14.22
N ASN A 136 2.16 0.16 15.40
CA ASN A 136 2.78 -0.69 16.40
C ASN A 136 1.88 -1.83 16.89
N ASP A 137 0.55 -1.69 16.80
CA ASP A 137 -0.40 -2.73 17.17
C ASP A 137 -0.48 -3.88 16.14
N ILE A 138 0.08 -3.67 14.96
CA ILE A 138 0.08 -4.64 13.86
C ILE A 138 1.46 -5.30 13.77
N ALA A 139 1.55 -6.56 14.17
CA ALA A 139 2.81 -7.29 14.12
C ALA A 139 3.38 -7.44 12.70
N VAL A 140 4.67 -7.16 12.53
CA VAL A 140 5.39 -7.36 11.27
C VAL A 140 5.44 -8.85 10.92
N LYS A 141 5.10 -9.20 9.70
CA LYS A 141 5.09 -10.57 9.19
C LYS A 141 6.25 -10.81 8.22
N LYS A 142 6.96 -11.92 8.37
CA LYS A 142 8.04 -12.30 7.45
C LYS A 142 7.55 -12.69 6.06
N GLY A 143 6.42 -13.38 5.97
CA GLY A 143 5.83 -13.81 4.69
C GLY A 143 4.89 -12.77 4.10
N LYS A 144 5.13 -12.34 2.86
CA LYS A 144 4.24 -11.38 2.19
C LYS A 144 3.02 -12.00 1.52
N ALA A 145 3.09 -13.25 1.05
CA ALA A 145 1.99 -13.93 0.36
C ALA A 145 1.00 -14.62 1.31
N ILE A 146 0.58 -13.94 2.38
CA ILE A 146 -0.37 -14.42 3.39
C ILE A 146 -1.65 -13.58 3.37
N SER A 147 -2.71 -14.08 3.97
CA SER A 147 -4.03 -13.40 4.03
C SER A 147 -4.12 -12.32 5.11
N GLY A 148 -3.03 -12.06 5.85
CA GLY A 148 -3.07 -11.15 6.99
C GLY A 148 -3.83 -11.72 8.19
N VAL A 149 -4.08 -10.85 9.15
CA VAL A 149 -4.89 -11.11 10.33
C VAL A 149 -6.05 -10.13 10.36
N LYS A 150 -7.12 -10.45 11.06
CA LYS A 150 -8.23 -9.52 11.28
C LYS A 150 -7.71 -8.36 12.13
N THR A 151 -7.48 -7.22 11.51
CA THR A 151 -6.97 -6.01 12.18
C THR A 151 -8.09 -5.15 12.71
N GLN A 152 -9.23 -5.15 11.98
CA GLN A 152 -10.40 -4.36 12.36
C GLN A 152 -11.68 -5.18 12.28
N ASN A 153 -12.54 -5.03 13.28
CA ASN A 153 -13.88 -5.60 13.28
C ASN A 153 -14.85 -4.58 12.67
N LEU A 154 -15.32 -4.91 11.47
CA LEU A 154 -16.37 -4.16 10.78
C LEU A 154 -17.75 -4.70 11.20
N ASP A 155 -18.77 -3.87 11.08
CA ASP A 155 -20.14 -4.30 11.29
C ASP A 155 -20.60 -5.27 10.18
N GLU A 156 -21.67 -6.01 10.40
CA GLU A 156 -22.15 -7.00 9.45
C GLU A 156 -22.50 -6.35 8.11
N GLY A 157 -21.91 -6.86 7.03
CA GLY A 157 -22.11 -6.35 5.67
C GLY A 157 -21.35 -5.06 5.36
N ASP A 158 -20.53 -4.53 6.30
CA ASP A 158 -19.67 -3.39 6.05
C ASP A 158 -18.30 -3.81 5.50
N LYS A 159 -17.65 -2.92 4.77
CA LYS A 159 -16.34 -3.14 4.15
C LYS A 159 -15.44 -1.94 4.33
N VAL A 160 -14.13 -2.18 4.29
CA VAL A 160 -13.15 -1.11 4.20
C VAL A 160 -13.30 -0.39 2.85
N ALA A 161 -13.53 0.91 2.88
CA ALA A 161 -13.61 1.74 1.67
C ALA A 161 -12.26 2.39 1.32
N SER A 162 -11.54 2.92 2.33
CA SER A 162 -10.26 3.59 2.17
C SER A 162 -9.49 3.66 3.48
N ILE A 163 -8.21 4.00 3.39
CA ILE A 163 -7.37 4.35 4.53
C ILE A 163 -6.60 5.63 4.27
N ALA A 164 -6.18 6.30 5.34
CA ALA A 164 -5.19 7.37 5.32
C ALA A 164 -4.12 7.08 6.36
N VAL A 165 -2.86 7.28 6.00
CA VAL A 165 -1.73 7.18 6.93
C VAL A 165 -1.49 8.56 7.53
N ILE A 166 -1.33 8.62 8.85
CA ILE A 166 -0.97 9.82 9.61
C ILE A 166 0.46 9.59 10.11
N PRO A 167 1.44 10.35 9.59
CA PRO A 167 2.83 10.21 10.02
C PRO A 167 3.01 10.47 11.52
N GLY A 168 3.85 9.69 12.18
CA GLY A 168 4.10 9.81 13.61
C GLY A 168 4.62 11.20 14.03
N ALA A 169 5.43 11.85 13.19
CA ALA A 169 5.90 13.20 13.42
C ALA A 169 4.78 14.25 13.50
N GLU A 170 3.68 14.06 12.73
CA GLU A 170 2.53 14.99 12.75
C GLU A 170 1.70 14.82 14.04
N ILE A 171 1.74 13.63 14.65
CA ILE A 171 1.00 13.35 15.90
C ILE A 171 1.65 14.08 17.07
N GLU A 172 2.97 14.20 17.09
CA GLU A 172 3.70 14.89 18.17
C GLU A 172 3.47 16.42 18.15
N GLU A 173 3.26 17.03 16.97
CA GLU A 173 2.95 18.45 16.83
C GLU A 173 1.55 18.83 17.32
N GLU A 174 0.59 17.90 17.30
CA GLU A 174 -0.79 18.15 17.81
C GLU A 174 -0.90 18.12 19.36
N VAL A 175 0.12 17.67 20.06
CA VAL A 175 0.10 17.45 21.54
C VAL A 175 0.82 18.59 22.30
N GLU A 176 1.57 19.48 21.65
CA GLU A 176 2.18 20.67 22.23
C GLU A 176 1.22 21.88 22.21
#